data_07461a036c602b9cde1ce7600880f462
#
_entry.id   07461a036c602b9cde1ce7600880f462
#
_cell.length_a   1.000
_cell.length_b   1.000
_cell.length_c   1.000
_cell.angle_alpha   90.00
_cell.angle_beta   90.00
_cell.angle_gamma   90.00
#
_symmetry.space_group_name_H-M   'P 1'
#
loop_
_entity.id
_entity.type
_entity.pdbx_description
1 polymer ?
#
loop_
_entity_poly.entity_id
_entity_poly.type
_entity_poly.pdbx_seq_one_letter_code
_entity_poly.pdbx_strand_id
1 'polypeptide(L)'
;MAFLQNIFRRLVRGLLPGNSIEKILKVQICESGAMKNAIELWQDMYKNEPPWKGGPNKTVPLNLPAVISSEFARLILTEFRIEISGSQMAEYLDGQLKNGTIELNKFVEWYCAGGGIAIKPYVSGVDEMGRPTAIKLDFVRSVDFFPCAYNNEMVTAAVFVEGKKVGDYLYTRLEYHELNGKQYTITNKAFRSEQIYQYDTDGGYTINDRFQTEVPLSSVPEWAGLSEEPVRIGNMDKPLFVYIKVPTANNIDTGSPLGVAVFSRAVDVIEQTDKQYGRILWEYKATEAGINADESLFKLSLIHI
;
A
#
# COMPACT_ATOMS: atom_id res chain seq x y z
N MET A 1 -7.99 15.86 2.10
CA MET A 1 -6.98 15.24 1.21
C MET A 1 -6.78 13.74 1.48
N ALA A 2 -6.63 13.28 2.72
CA ALA A 2 -6.47 11.84 3.03
C ALA A 2 -7.65 10.96 2.56
N PHE A 3 -8.89 11.43 2.68
CA PHE A 3 -10.09 10.71 2.22
C PHE A 3 -10.08 10.48 0.69
N LEU A 4 -9.73 11.49 -0.09
CA LEU A 4 -9.61 11.37 -1.54
C LEU A 4 -8.46 10.46 -1.97
N GLN A 5 -7.33 10.45 -1.23
CA GLN A 5 -6.23 9.51 -1.49
C GLN A 5 -6.61 8.07 -1.13
N ASN A 6 -7.50 7.85 -0.17
CA ASN A 6 -7.98 6.51 0.20
C ASN A 6 -8.95 5.94 -0.83
N ILE A 7 -9.87 6.76 -1.34
CA ILE A 7 -10.72 6.41 -2.48
C ILE A 7 -9.85 6.12 -3.70
N PHE A 8 -8.85 6.95 -3.96
CA PHE A 8 -7.90 6.80 -5.04
C PHE A 8 -7.18 5.44 -5.03
N ARG A 9 -6.75 4.96 -3.87
CA ARG A 9 -6.01 3.68 -3.74
C ARG A 9 -6.89 2.44 -3.84
N ARG A 10 -8.10 2.47 -3.29
CA ARG A 10 -9.13 1.45 -3.58
C ARG A 10 -9.45 1.37 -5.06
N LEU A 11 -9.50 2.53 -5.71
CA LEU A 11 -9.68 2.67 -7.13
C LEU A 11 -8.52 2.03 -7.91
N VAL A 12 -7.26 2.36 -7.63
CA VAL A 12 -6.12 1.86 -8.41
C VAL A 12 -6.03 0.33 -8.36
N ARG A 13 -6.25 -0.32 -7.22
CA ARG A 13 -6.30 -1.80 -7.12
C ARG A 13 -7.61 -2.40 -7.61
N GLY A 14 -8.73 -1.72 -7.42
CA GLY A 14 -10.03 -2.10 -7.97
C GLY A 14 -10.16 -1.83 -9.48
N LEU A 15 -9.52 -0.75 -9.97
CA LEU A 15 -9.48 -0.33 -11.37
C LEU A 15 -8.60 -1.23 -12.24
N LEU A 16 -7.50 -1.72 -11.69
CA LEU A 16 -6.59 -2.66 -12.32
C LEU A 16 -6.61 -3.98 -11.54
N PRO A 17 -7.66 -4.81 -11.66
CA PRO A 17 -7.56 -6.18 -11.18
C PRO A 17 -6.32 -6.80 -11.84
N GLY A 18 -5.60 -7.68 -11.13
CA GLY A 18 -4.39 -8.34 -11.63
C GLY A 18 -4.50 -8.80 -13.07
N ASN A 19 -5.64 -9.35 -13.45
CA ASN A 19 -5.97 -9.73 -14.82
C ASN A 19 -5.89 -8.61 -15.86
N SER A 20 -6.05 -7.33 -15.45
CA SER A 20 -5.89 -6.19 -16.38
C SER A 20 -4.43 -5.84 -16.57
N ILE A 21 -3.62 -5.86 -15.51
CA ILE A 21 -2.16 -5.67 -15.58
C ILE A 21 -1.53 -6.77 -16.44
N GLU A 22 -1.91 -8.04 -16.20
CA GLU A 22 -1.43 -9.21 -16.93
C GLU A 22 -1.76 -9.11 -18.42
N LYS A 23 -2.96 -8.68 -18.78
CA LYS A 23 -3.38 -8.49 -20.19
C LYS A 23 -2.65 -7.34 -20.87
N ILE A 24 -2.49 -6.21 -20.16
CA ILE A 24 -1.86 -5.00 -20.71
C ILE A 24 -0.37 -5.23 -20.97
N LEU A 25 0.34 -5.81 -19.99
CA LEU A 25 1.78 -6.00 -20.05
C LEU A 25 2.17 -7.40 -20.57
N LYS A 26 1.20 -8.31 -20.76
CA LYS A 26 1.40 -9.71 -21.15
C LYS A 26 2.34 -10.46 -20.21
N VAL A 27 2.17 -10.23 -18.91
CA VAL A 27 2.94 -10.84 -17.82
C VAL A 27 2.01 -11.67 -16.94
N GLN A 28 2.57 -12.58 -16.15
CA GLN A 28 1.87 -13.31 -15.11
C GLN A 28 2.25 -12.72 -13.75
N ILE A 29 1.28 -12.41 -12.90
CA ILE A 29 1.51 -11.93 -11.55
C ILE A 29 1.61 -13.12 -10.60
N CYS A 30 2.69 -13.16 -9.80
CA CYS A 30 2.96 -14.18 -8.79
C CYS A 30 2.32 -13.83 -7.43
N GLU A 31 1.07 -13.37 -7.44
CA GLU A 31 0.28 -13.07 -6.25
C GLU A 31 -1.00 -13.90 -6.28
N SER A 32 -1.20 -14.76 -5.27
CA SER A 32 -2.45 -15.51 -5.15
C SER A 32 -3.60 -14.60 -4.72
N GLY A 33 -4.85 -15.00 -5.03
CA GLY A 33 -6.03 -14.28 -4.57
C GLY A 33 -6.09 -14.15 -3.05
N ALA A 34 -5.60 -15.14 -2.30
CA ALA A 34 -5.51 -15.10 -0.84
C ALA A 34 -4.54 -14.00 -0.37
N MET A 35 -3.36 -13.88 -0.98
CA MET A 35 -2.40 -12.82 -0.65
C MET A 35 -2.92 -11.43 -1.02
N LYS A 36 -3.54 -11.28 -2.19
CA LYS A 36 -4.17 -10.03 -2.61
C LYS A 36 -5.18 -9.55 -1.56
N ASN A 37 -6.12 -10.42 -1.19
CA ASN A 37 -7.16 -10.09 -0.20
C ASN A 37 -6.56 -9.75 1.17
N ALA A 38 -5.51 -10.46 1.59
CA ALA A 38 -4.83 -10.20 2.84
C ALA A 38 -4.14 -8.83 2.85
N ILE A 39 -3.41 -8.49 1.80
CA ILE A 39 -2.72 -7.19 1.68
C ILE A 39 -3.75 -6.04 1.67
N GLU A 40 -4.87 -6.19 0.98
CA GLU A 40 -5.95 -5.21 0.97
C GLU A 40 -6.56 -5.02 2.37
N LEU A 41 -6.86 -6.13 3.05
CA LEU A 41 -7.37 -6.13 4.43
C LEU A 41 -6.40 -5.42 5.38
N TRP A 42 -5.10 -5.75 5.34
CA TRP A 42 -4.11 -5.11 6.21
C TRP A 42 -4.01 -3.61 5.97
N GLN A 43 -4.11 -3.16 4.72
CA GLN A 43 -4.12 -1.73 4.40
C GLN A 43 -5.36 -1.02 4.93
N ASP A 44 -6.53 -1.64 4.85
CA ASP A 44 -7.75 -1.07 5.39
C ASP A 44 -7.70 -1.04 6.94
N MET A 45 -7.20 -2.09 7.57
CA MET A 45 -6.96 -2.13 9.02
C MET A 45 -5.95 -1.05 9.48
N TYR A 46 -4.85 -0.89 8.75
CA TYR A 46 -3.84 0.14 9.05
C TYR A 46 -4.40 1.57 8.93
N LYS A 47 -5.33 1.81 8.02
CA LYS A 47 -6.02 3.09 7.87
C LYS A 47 -7.16 3.31 8.88
N ASN A 48 -7.39 2.37 9.77
CA ASN A 48 -8.53 2.35 10.68
C ASN A 48 -9.89 2.29 9.97
N GLU A 49 -9.91 1.62 8.81
CA GLU A 49 -11.09 1.37 7.98
C GLU A 49 -11.29 -0.15 7.71
N PRO A 50 -11.22 -1.02 8.75
CA PRO A 50 -11.43 -2.45 8.54
C PRO A 50 -12.88 -2.72 8.11
N PRO A 51 -13.16 -3.86 7.44
CA PRO A 51 -14.49 -4.19 6.93
C PRO A 51 -15.57 -4.32 8.01
N TRP A 52 -15.18 -4.54 9.28
CA TRP A 52 -16.11 -4.60 10.42
C TRP A 52 -16.38 -3.24 11.08
N LYS A 53 -15.79 -2.14 10.59
CA LYS A 53 -16.05 -0.78 11.09
C LYS A 53 -17.50 -0.39 10.84
N GLY A 54 -18.16 0.11 11.86
CA GLY A 54 -19.59 0.45 11.80
C GLY A 54 -20.47 -0.81 11.92
N GLY A 55 -21.21 -1.15 10.89
CA GLY A 55 -22.11 -2.29 10.88
C GLY A 55 -23.28 -2.17 11.89
N PRO A 56 -24.07 -3.23 12.08
CA PRO A 56 -25.23 -3.21 12.98
C PRO A 56 -24.89 -2.86 14.43
N ASN A 57 -23.70 -3.25 14.87
CA ASN A 57 -23.22 -3.05 16.26
C ASN A 57 -22.42 -1.76 16.44
N LYS A 58 -22.34 -0.88 15.43
CA LYS A 58 -21.56 0.37 15.47
C LYS A 58 -20.12 0.17 15.96
N THR A 59 -19.46 -0.87 15.49
CA THR A 59 -18.07 -1.21 15.88
C THR A 59 -17.13 -0.04 15.62
N VAL A 60 -16.36 0.32 16.64
CA VAL A 60 -15.37 1.40 16.59
C VAL A 60 -13.98 0.78 16.67
N PRO A 61 -13.19 0.80 15.57
CA PRO A 61 -11.85 0.24 15.59
C PRO A 61 -10.89 1.04 16.48
N LEU A 62 -10.05 0.31 17.21
CA LEU A 62 -9.04 0.87 18.14
C LEU A 62 -7.74 1.31 17.45
N ASN A 63 -7.64 1.12 16.13
CA ASN A 63 -6.45 1.44 15.34
C ASN A 63 -5.19 0.66 15.75
N LEU A 64 -5.35 -0.52 16.33
CA LEU A 64 -4.24 -1.37 16.79
C LEU A 64 -3.22 -1.68 15.69
N PRO A 65 -3.60 -1.97 14.42
CA PRO A 65 -2.66 -2.23 13.34
C PRO A 65 -1.66 -1.11 13.11
N ALA A 66 -2.10 0.16 13.14
CA ALA A 66 -1.22 1.30 12.98
C ALA A 66 -0.28 1.46 14.18
N VAL A 67 -0.79 1.31 15.40
CA VAL A 67 0.02 1.38 16.63
C VAL A 67 1.08 0.29 16.64
N ILE A 68 0.72 -0.97 16.32
CA ILE A 68 1.66 -2.08 16.25
C ILE A 68 2.74 -1.81 15.19
N SER A 69 2.35 -1.40 13.99
CA SER A 69 3.30 -1.12 12.89
C SER A 69 4.26 0.01 13.23
N SER A 70 3.76 1.08 13.83
CA SER A 70 4.57 2.22 14.29
C SER A 70 5.57 1.83 15.37
N GLU A 71 5.15 1.00 16.34
CA GLU A 71 6.04 0.54 17.40
C GLU A 71 7.14 -0.39 16.89
N PHE A 72 6.80 -1.32 15.96
CA PHE A 72 7.81 -2.15 15.29
C PHE A 72 8.78 -1.29 14.49
N ALA A 73 8.31 -0.27 13.76
CA ALA A 73 9.17 0.64 13.01
C ALA A 73 10.13 1.38 13.93
N ARG A 74 9.64 1.89 15.06
CA ARG A 74 10.46 2.54 16.08
C ARG A 74 11.55 1.61 16.61
N LEU A 75 11.20 0.35 16.95
CA LEU A 75 12.14 -0.63 17.48
C LEU A 75 13.23 -0.99 16.45
N ILE A 76 12.83 -1.24 15.19
CA ILE A 76 13.75 -1.56 14.10
C ILE A 76 14.78 -0.44 13.91
N LEU A 77 14.33 0.81 13.96
CA LEU A 77 15.18 1.97 13.70
C LEU A 77 16.03 2.41 14.90
N THR A 78 15.77 1.89 16.10
CA THR A 78 16.57 2.24 17.29
C THR A 78 18.06 1.91 17.13
N GLU A 79 18.38 0.79 16.46
CA GLU A 79 19.75 0.32 16.25
C GLU A 79 20.14 0.30 14.75
N PHE A 80 19.29 0.84 13.88
CA PHE A 80 19.53 0.83 12.44
C PHE A 80 20.66 1.78 12.06
N ARG A 81 21.66 1.26 11.34
CA ARG A 81 22.72 2.04 10.72
C ARG A 81 22.91 1.59 9.30
N ILE A 82 23.07 2.55 8.40
CA ILE A 82 23.38 2.29 7.00
C ILE A 82 24.56 3.16 6.58
N GLU A 83 25.54 2.55 5.95
CA GLU A 83 26.75 3.22 5.50
C GLU A 83 27.26 2.55 4.23
N ILE A 84 27.65 3.35 3.24
CA ILE A 84 28.34 2.89 2.04
C ILE A 84 29.75 3.46 2.08
N SER A 85 30.75 2.60 2.17
CA SER A 85 32.18 2.98 2.29
C SER A 85 33.05 2.21 1.30
N GLY A 86 34.28 2.67 1.10
CA GLY A 86 35.32 1.95 0.37
C GLY A 86 35.82 2.62 -0.92
N SER A 87 35.16 3.67 -1.42
CA SER A 87 35.61 4.44 -2.58
C SER A 87 34.99 5.83 -2.62
N GLN A 88 35.54 6.72 -3.45
CA GLN A 88 34.96 8.05 -3.67
C GLN A 88 33.51 7.99 -4.22
N MET A 89 33.22 6.98 -5.05
CA MET A 89 31.83 6.73 -5.52
C MET A 89 30.95 6.25 -4.38
N ALA A 90 31.47 5.44 -3.46
CA ALA A 90 30.75 4.98 -2.28
C ALA A 90 30.39 6.15 -1.36
N GLU A 91 31.27 7.10 -1.14
CA GLU A 91 31.00 8.32 -0.35
C GLU A 91 29.89 9.19 -0.98
N TYR A 92 29.91 9.34 -2.32
CA TYR A 92 28.85 10.03 -3.03
C TYR A 92 27.50 9.32 -2.85
N LEU A 93 27.46 8.00 -3.03
CA LEU A 93 26.23 7.20 -2.86
C LEU A 93 25.73 7.21 -1.41
N ASP A 94 26.61 7.19 -0.43
CA ASP A 94 26.27 7.28 0.99
C ASP A 94 25.59 8.61 1.31
N GLY A 95 26.10 9.71 0.76
CA GLY A 95 25.47 11.02 0.86
C GLY A 95 24.06 11.07 0.24
N GLN A 96 23.87 10.46 -0.94
CA GLN A 96 22.56 10.36 -1.57
C GLN A 96 21.59 9.49 -0.76
N LEU A 97 22.08 8.37 -0.21
CA LEU A 97 21.31 7.45 0.61
C LEU A 97 20.81 8.12 1.90
N LYS A 98 21.70 8.83 2.61
CA LYS A 98 21.34 9.57 3.84
C LYS A 98 20.25 10.60 3.59
N ASN A 99 20.31 11.32 2.47
CA ASN A 99 19.25 12.24 2.08
C ASN A 99 17.93 11.52 1.76
N GLY A 100 17.97 10.35 1.12
CA GLY A 100 16.81 9.54 0.78
C GLY A 100 16.15 8.84 1.97
N THR A 101 16.83 8.76 3.12
CA THR A 101 16.37 8.05 4.31
C THR A 101 15.84 8.98 5.43
N ILE A 102 15.68 10.27 5.16
CA ILE A 102 15.16 11.24 6.17
C ILE A 102 13.79 10.82 6.74
N GLU A 103 12.91 10.27 5.90
CA GLU A 103 11.58 9.79 6.30
C GLU A 103 11.54 8.26 6.52
N LEU A 104 12.66 7.63 6.84
CA LEU A 104 12.78 6.18 6.92
C LEU A 104 11.78 5.55 7.90
N ASN A 105 11.46 6.24 9.00
CA ASN A 105 10.47 5.77 9.97
C ASN A 105 9.11 5.48 9.32
N LYS A 106 8.64 6.38 8.49
CA LYS A 106 7.39 6.24 7.72
C LYS A 106 7.44 5.03 6.78
N PHE A 107 8.57 4.82 6.10
CA PHE A 107 8.70 3.72 5.16
C PHE A 107 8.81 2.37 5.86
N VAL A 108 9.48 2.31 7.02
CA VAL A 108 9.55 1.10 7.85
C VAL A 108 8.19 0.80 8.49
N GLU A 109 7.40 1.80 8.84
CA GLU A 109 6.02 1.60 9.28
C GLU A 109 5.15 0.99 8.16
N TRP A 110 5.28 1.48 6.92
CA TRP A 110 4.60 0.88 5.77
C TRP A 110 5.06 -0.55 5.48
N TYR A 111 6.36 -0.83 5.64
CA TYR A 111 6.93 -2.16 5.56
C TYR A 111 6.30 -3.12 6.57
N CYS A 112 6.15 -2.69 7.83
CA CYS A 112 5.52 -3.46 8.89
C CYS A 112 4.03 -3.71 8.61
N ALA A 113 3.32 -2.68 8.17
CA ALA A 113 1.89 -2.74 7.90
C ALA A 113 1.52 -3.55 6.65
N GLY A 114 2.36 -3.53 5.62
CA GLY A 114 2.12 -4.20 4.34
C GLY A 114 2.80 -5.55 4.18
N GLY A 115 3.59 -5.98 5.17
CA GLY A 115 4.36 -7.23 5.09
C GLY A 115 5.65 -7.13 4.28
N GLY A 116 5.92 -5.99 3.68
CA GLY A 116 7.13 -5.72 2.90
C GLY A 116 7.07 -4.38 2.20
N ILE A 117 8.18 -4.01 1.57
CA ILE A 117 8.32 -2.78 0.80
C ILE A 117 9.28 -3.00 -0.36
N ALA A 118 8.98 -2.44 -1.50
CA ALA A 118 9.93 -2.40 -2.62
C ALA A 118 10.65 -1.05 -2.64
N ILE A 119 11.93 -1.08 -2.93
CA ILE A 119 12.78 0.11 -3.01
C ILE A 119 13.41 0.13 -4.39
N LYS A 120 13.29 1.24 -5.11
CA LYS A 120 13.93 1.44 -6.41
C LYS A 120 14.59 2.82 -6.48
N PRO A 121 15.79 2.94 -7.09
CA PRO A 121 16.41 4.22 -7.36
C PRO A 121 15.77 4.90 -8.55
N TYR A 122 15.71 6.23 -8.51
CA TYR A 122 15.35 7.04 -9.67
C TYR A 122 16.22 8.30 -9.75
N VAL A 123 16.36 8.81 -10.96
CA VAL A 123 17.09 10.04 -11.20
C VAL A 123 16.21 11.25 -10.87
N SER A 124 16.72 12.13 -10.01
CA SER A 124 16.04 13.36 -9.60
C SER A 124 16.84 14.58 -10.05
N GLY A 125 16.63 14.97 -11.30
CA GLY A 125 17.32 16.07 -11.92
C GLY A 125 18.45 15.63 -12.86
N VAL A 126 18.65 16.42 -13.89
CA VAL A 126 19.73 16.25 -14.86
C VAL A 126 20.42 17.59 -15.08
N ASP A 127 21.73 17.58 -15.34
CA ASP A 127 22.48 18.77 -15.72
C ASP A 127 22.20 19.17 -17.19
N GLU A 128 22.81 20.28 -17.64
CA GLU A 128 22.67 20.77 -19.00
C GLU A 128 23.16 19.77 -20.08
N MET A 129 23.97 18.78 -19.67
CA MET A 129 24.48 17.71 -20.54
C MET A 129 23.64 16.42 -20.42
N GLY A 130 22.50 16.45 -19.70
CA GLY A 130 21.63 15.28 -19.49
C GLY A 130 22.17 14.26 -18.50
N ARG A 131 23.21 14.59 -17.71
CA ARG A 131 23.77 13.68 -16.71
C ARG A 131 22.99 13.76 -15.39
N PRO A 132 22.75 12.64 -14.69
CA PRO A 132 22.09 12.63 -13.40
C PRO A 132 22.80 13.52 -12.38
N THR A 133 22.07 14.44 -11.75
CA THR A 133 22.60 15.31 -10.69
C THR A 133 22.31 14.76 -9.30
N ALA A 134 21.26 13.97 -9.15
CA ALA A 134 20.93 13.32 -7.90
C ALA A 134 20.22 11.97 -8.14
N ILE A 135 20.48 11.01 -7.27
CA ILE A 135 19.80 9.72 -7.22
C ILE A 135 18.96 9.71 -5.94
N LYS A 136 17.68 9.42 -6.08
CA LYS A 136 16.73 9.26 -4.96
C LYS A 136 16.21 7.84 -4.90
N LEU A 137 15.68 7.48 -3.75
CA LEU A 137 15.00 6.20 -3.53
C LEU A 137 13.49 6.42 -3.51
N ASP A 138 12.78 5.57 -4.24
CA ASP A 138 11.33 5.45 -4.19
C ASP A 138 10.97 4.21 -3.37
N PHE A 139 10.11 4.39 -2.37
CA PHE A 139 9.65 3.35 -1.46
C PHE A 139 8.20 2.99 -1.82
N VAL A 140 8.05 1.84 -2.47
CA VAL A 140 6.77 1.38 -3.00
C VAL A 140 6.15 0.36 -2.05
N ARG A 141 4.92 0.61 -1.63
CA ARG A 141 4.19 -0.26 -0.70
C ARG A 141 3.73 -1.54 -1.38
N SER A 142 3.53 -2.60 -0.60
CA SER A 142 3.05 -3.90 -1.10
C SER A 142 1.75 -3.82 -1.90
N VAL A 143 0.88 -2.83 -1.64
CA VAL A 143 -0.37 -2.64 -2.41
C VAL A 143 -0.15 -2.13 -3.83
N ASP A 144 0.99 -1.50 -4.09
CA ASP A 144 1.35 -0.88 -5.36
C ASP A 144 2.46 -1.67 -6.08
N PHE A 145 2.82 -2.88 -5.57
CA PHE A 145 3.88 -3.75 -6.04
C PHE A 145 3.34 -5.13 -6.41
N PHE A 146 3.60 -5.58 -7.64
CA PHE A 146 3.10 -6.85 -8.18
C PHE A 146 4.27 -7.67 -8.72
N PRO A 147 4.76 -8.69 -7.98
CA PRO A 147 5.84 -9.56 -8.43
C PRO A 147 5.38 -10.42 -9.61
N CYS A 148 6.21 -10.52 -10.66
CA CYS A 148 5.94 -11.30 -11.87
C CYS A 148 6.88 -12.49 -12.02
N ALA A 149 8.12 -12.38 -11.52
CA ALA A 149 9.05 -13.48 -11.46
C ALA A 149 9.97 -13.34 -10.25
N TYR A 150 10.37 -14.46 -9.70
CA TYR A 150 11.28 -14.51 -8.55
C TYR A 150 12.07 -15.82 -8.52
N ASN A 151 13.15 -15.81 -7.78
CA ASN A 151 13.92 -16.99 -7.42
C ASN A 151 14.08 -17.07 -5.89
N ASN A 152 14.89 -17.99 -5.38
CA ASN A 152 15.09 -18.16 -3.94
C ASN A 152 15.72 -16.94 -3.24
N GLU A 153 16.37 -16.05 -4.00
CA GLU A 153 17.13 -14.92 -3.46
C GLU A 153 16.37 -13.59 -3.60
N MET A 154 15.70 -13.39 -4.73
CA MET A 154 15.12 -12.08 -5.05
C MET A 154 13.92 -12.17 -6.01
N VAL A 155 13.13 -11.11 -6.05
CA VAL A 155 12.15 -10.86 -7.12
C VAL A 155 12.93 -10.32 -8.33
N THR A 156 12.80 -10.97 -9.48
CA THR A 156 13.53 -10.63 -10.71
C THR A 156 12.70 -9.82 -11.69
N ALA A 157 11.38 -9.89 -11.60
CA ALA A 157 10.48 -9.06 -12.39
C ALA A 157 9.27 -8.62 -11.55
N ALA A 158 8.87 -7.36 -11.71
CA ALA A 158 7.72 -6.80 -10.99
C ALA A 158 7.10 -5.62 -11.74
N VAL A 159 5.81 -5.38 -11.49
CA VAL A 159 5.08 -4.19 -11.90
C VAL A 159 4.89 -3.27 -10.70
N PHE A 160 5.23 -2.01 -10.89
CA PHE A 160 4.96 -0.92 -9.96
C PHE A 160 3.79 -0.10 -10.49
N VAL A 161 2.85 0.23 -9.62
CA VAL A 161 1.66 1.00 -9.96
C VAL A 161 1.72 2.35 -9.27
N GLU A 162 1.70 3.41 -10.06
CA GLU A 162 1.64 4.79 -9.57
C GLU A 162 0.38 5.47 -10.07
N GLY A 163 -0.33 6.16 -9.18
CA GLY A 163 -1.51 6.91 -9.52
C GLY A 163 -1.33 8.40 -9.28
N LYS A 164 -1.80 9.24 -10.21
CA LYS A 164 -1.82 10.71 -10.13
C LYS A 164 -3.20 11.25 -10.49
N LYS A 165 -3.65 12.25 -9.74
CA LYS A 165 -4.84 13.03 -10.13
C LYS A 165 -4.40 14.33 -10.77
N VAL A 166 -4.84 14.55 -12.02
CA VAL A 166 -4.60 15.79 -12.76
C VAL A 166 -5.95 16.31 -13.25
N GLY A 167 -6.38 17.44 -12.70
CA GLY A 167 -7.73 17.95 -12.93
C GLY A 167 -8.80 16.98 -12.43
N ASP A 168 -9.76 16.65 -13.29
CA ASP A 168 -10.86 15.73 -13.00
C ASP A 168 -10.53 14.27 -13.35
N TYR A 169 -9.36 14.01 -13.88
CA TYR A 169 -8.94 12.70 -14.33
C TYR A 169 -7.98 12.04 -13.36
N LEU A 170 -8.09 10.72 -13.32
CA LEU A 170 -7.17 9.85 -12.63
C LEU A 170 -6.24 9.21 -13.65
N TYR A 171 -4.94 9.38 -13.47
CA TYR A 171 -3.92 8.76 -14.31
C TYR A 171 -3.24 7.65 -13.53
N THR A 172 -3.04 6.50 -14.17
CA THR A 172 -2.34 5.35 -13.60
C THR A 172 -1.18 4.98 -14.49
N ARG A 173 0.04 4.92 -13.93
CA ARG A 173 1.23 4.43 -14.62
C ARG A 173 1.55 3.02 -14.16
N LEU A 174 1.78 2.14 -15.13
CA LEU A 174 2.34 0.81 -14.93
C LEU A 174 3.81 0.87 -15.35
N GLU A 175 4.70 0.61 -14.41
CA GLU A 175 6.14 0.53 -14.63
C GLU A 175 6.57 -0.91 -14.42
N TYR A 176 6.88 -1.63 -15.51
CA TYR A 176 7.30 -3.02 -15.48
C TYR A 176 8.81 -3.13 -15.57
N HIS A 177 9.39 -3.81 -14.64
CA HIS A 177 10.81 -4.12 -14.55
C HIS A 177 11.04 -5.61 -14.72
N GLU A 178 11.99 -6.01 -15.55
CA GLU A 178 12.33 -7.40 -15.80
C GLU A 178 13.84 -7.58 -15.94
N LEU A 179 14.40 -8.53 -15.19
CA LEU A 179 15.76 -9.02 -15.38
C LEU A 179 15.71 -10.41 -16.03
N ASN A 180 16.09 -10.48 -17.31
CA ASN A 180 16.19 -11.73 -18.06
C ASN A 180 17.64 -12.00 -18.42
N GLY A 181 18.25 -12.99 -17.76
CA GLY A 181 19.69 -13.24 -17.83
C GLY A 181 20.47 -12.02 -17.33
N LYS A 182 21.23 -11.38 -18.21
CA LYS A 182 21.99 -10.15 -17.92
C LYS A 182 21.37 -8.89 -18.53
N GLN A 183 20.20 -9.02 -19.14
CA GLN A 183 19.48 -7.89 -19.73
C GLN A 183 18.38 -7.44 -18.79
N TYR A 184 18.38 -6.18 -18.43
CA TYR A 184 17.35 -5.54 -17.65
C TYR A 184 16.50 -4.64 -18.54
N THR A 185 15.18 -4.74 -18.41
CA THR A 185 14.24 -3.96 -19.22
C THR A 185 13.26 -3.24 -18.32
N ILE A 186 13.01 -1.97 -18.63
CA ILE A 186 11.98 -1.14 -17.99
C ILE A 186 10.97 -0.71 -19.04
N THR A 187 9.69 -0.97 -18.80
CA THR A 187 8.60 -0.59 -19.70
C THR A 187 7.58 0.24 -18.93
N ASN A 188 7.21 1.40 -19.47
CA ASN A 188 6.18 2.26 -18.89
C ASN A 188 4.94 2.30 -19.79
N LYS A 189 3.76 2.32 -19.15
CA LYS A 189 2.47 2.58 -19.80
C LYS A 189 1.62 3.45 -18.89
N ALA A 190 0.90 4.41 -19.46
CA ALA A 190 -0.02 5.26 -18.73
C ALA A 190 -1.46 5.12 -19.21
N PHE A 191 -2.39 5.21 -18.27
CA PHE A 191 -3.82 5.10 -18.51
C PHE A 191 -4.54 6.25 -17.84
N ARG A 192 -5.60 6.71 -18.47
CA ARG A 192 -6.51 7.73 -17.93
C ARG A 192 -7.87 7.12 -17.65
N SER A 193 -8.40 7.37 -16.46
CA SER A 193 -9.77 7.03 -16.07
C SER A 193 -10.55 8.29 -15.78
N GLU A 194 -11.79 8.36 -16.26
CA GLU A 194 -12.73 9.41 -15.85
C GLU A 194 -13.37 9.03 -14.53
N GLN A 195 -13.44 9.99 -13.61
CA GLN A 195 -14.22 9.79 -12.37
C GLN A 195 -15.70 10.04 -12.70
N ILE A 196 -16.44 8.98 -12.98
CA ILE A 196 -17.90 9.08 -13.10
C ILE A 196 -18.49 8.85 -11.70
N TYR A 197 -18.99 9.92 -11.10
CA TYR A 197 -19.76 9.83 -9.87
C TYR A 197 -21.18 9.35 -10.22
N GLN A 198 -21.50 8.12 -9.87
CA GLN A 198 -22.87 7.63 -9.96
C GLN A 198 -23.47 7.67 -8.55
N TYR A 199 -24.52 8.48 -8.37
CA TYR A 199 -25.29 8.53 -7.14
C TYR A 199 -26.10 7.24 -7.01
N ASP A 200 -25.96 6.56 -5.89
CA ASP A 200 -26.82 5.45 -5.53
C ASP A 200 -28.06 5.98 -4.82
N THR A 201 -29.20 5.25 -4.92
CA THR A 201 -30.47 5.59 -4.31
C THR A 201 -30.42 5.76 -2.79
N ASP A 202 -29.39 5.22 -2.14
CA ASP A 202 -29.13 5.29 -0.70
C ASP A 202 -28.16 6.40 -0.28
N GLY A 203 -27.84 7.34 -1.19
CA GLY A 203 -26.94 8.48 -0.92
C GLY A 203 -25.45 8.11 -0.94
N GLY A 204 -25.10 6.94 -1.42
CA GLY A 204 -23.73 6.49 -1.67
C GLY A 204 -23.23 6.93 -3.04
N TYR A 205 -21.88 6.93 -3.22
CA TYR A 205 -21.25 7.16 -4.50
C TYR A 205 -20.67 5.85 -5.00
N THR A 206 -21.07 5.41 -6.19
CA THR A 206 -20.39 4.34 -6.91
C THR A 206 -19.53 4.96 -8.00
N ILE A 207 -18.24 4.69 -7.99
CA ILE A 207 -17.32 5.13 -9.03
C ILE A 207 -17.27 4.04 -10.09
N ASN A 208 -17.73 4.36 -11.28
CA ASN A 208 -17.79 3.41 -12.38
C ASN A 208 -16.56 3.57 -13.29
N ASP A 209 -15.66 2.58 -13.26
CA ASP A 209 -14.33 2.59 -13.88
C ASP A 209 -14.30 2.11 -15.33
N ARG A 210 -15.36 2.27 -16.07
CA ARG A 210 -15.51 1.56 -17.34
C ARG A 210 -14.58 2.01 -18.48
N PHE A 211 -13.84 3.12 -18.33
CA PHE A 211 -13.05 3.66 -19.45
C PHE A 211 -11.62 4.01 -19.07
N GLN A 212 -10.75 2.99 -19.02
CA GLN A 212 -9.31 3.23 -19.00
C GLN A 212 -8.80 3.33 -20.45
N THR A 213 -8.38 4.52 -20.82
CA THR A 213 -7.76 4.77 -22.12
C THR A 213 -6.25 4.87 -21.93
N GLU A 214 -5.47 4.13 -22.73
CA GLU A 214 -4.02 4.30 -22.81
C GLU A 214 -3.71 5.71 -23.33
N VAL A 215 -2.83 6.42 -22.65
CA VAL A 215 -2.44 7.81 -22.96
C VAL A 215 -0.92 7.94 -22.93
N PRO A 216 -0.35 8.93 -23.63
CA PRO A 216 1.08 9.23 -23.54
C PRO A 216 1.52 9.55 -22.10
N LEU A 217 2.74 9.16 -21.73
CA LEU A 217 3.33 9.52 -20.43
C LEU A 217 3.37 11.03 -20.21
N SER A 218 3.57 11.80 -21.27
CA SER A 218 3.56 13.26 -21.25
C SER A 218 2.23 13.92 -20.83
N SER A 219 1.14 13.12 -20.73
CA SER A 219 -0.14 13.58 -20.17
C SER A 219 -0.05 13.96 -18.69
N VAL A 220 0.98 13.49 -17.99
CA VAL A 220 1.29 13.84 -16.59
C VAL A 220 2.68 14.48 -16.56
N PRO A 221 2.81 15.74 -16.08
CA PRO A 221 4.08 16.48 -16.13
C PRO A 221 5.26 15.74 -15.51
N GLU A 222 5.04 15.02 -14.40
CA GLU A 222 6.08 14.27 -13.69
C GLU A 222 6.56 13.05 -14.47
N TRP A 223 5.80 12.55 -15.44
CA TRP A 223 6.14 11.39 -16.27
C TRP A 223 6.64 11.78 -17.66
N ALA A 224 6.56 13.07 -18.04
CA ALA A 224 6.90 13.56 -19.38
C ALA A 224 8.36 13.27 -19.80
N GLY A 225 9.27 13.11 -18.83
CA GLY A 225 10.68 12.76 -19.07
C GLY A 225 10.95 11.25 -19.17
N LEU A 226 9.94 10.40 -18.99
CA LEU A 226 10.10 8.95 -19.07
C LEU A 226 9.96 8.47 -20.52
N SER A 227 10.68 7.38 -20.86
CA SER A 227 10.58 6.75 -22.17
C SER A 227 9.29 5.94 -22.32
N GLU A 228 8.59 6.12 -23.41
CA GLU A 228 7.46 5.28 -23.83
C GLU A 228 7.92 3.95 -24.43
N GLU A 229 9.12 3.93 -25.00
CA GLU A 229 9.75 2.73 -25.51
C GLU A 229 10.49 1.98 -24.38
N PRO A 230 10.56 0.64 -24.43
CA PRO A 230 11.27 -0.13 -23.42
C PRO A 230 12.75 0.24 -23.34
N VAL A 231 13.20 0.66 -22.17
CA VAL A 231 14.61 0.96 -21.89
C VAL A 231 15.33 -0.34 -21.56
N ARG A 232 16.42 -0.65 -22.26
CA ARG A 232 17.21 -1.85 -22.07
C ARG A 232 18.59 -1.53 -21.54
N ILE A 233 18.98 -2.21 -20.47
CA ILE A 233 20.29 -2.06 -19.81
C ILE A 233 20.95 -3.43 -19.81
N GLY A 234 22.13 -3.52 -20.41
CA GLY A 234 22.93 -4.75 -20.48
C GLY A 234 23.87 -4.93 -19.29
N ASN A 235 24.38 -6.15 -19.12
CA ASN A 235 25.35 -6.54 -18.10
C ASN A 235 24.89 -6.34 -16.66
N MET A 236 23.62 -6.55 -16.39
CA MET A 236 23.04 -6.48 -15.06
C MET A 236 22.99 -7.88 -14.42
N ASP A 237 23.50 -8.01 -13.21
CA ASP A 237 23.43 -9.25 -12.41
C ASP A 237 22.25 -9.21 -11.41
N LYS A 238 21.73 -8.01 -11.13
CA LYS A 238 20.61 -7.79 -10.19
C LYS A 238 19.63 -6.77 -10.77
N PRO A 239 18.33 -6.85 -10.43
CA PRO A 239 17.37 -5.82 -10.82
C PRO A 239 17.68 -4.47 -10.16
N LEU A 240 17.24 -3.37 -10.78
CA LEU A 240 17.32 -2.02 -10.21
C LEU A 240 16.22 -1.73 -9.18
N PHE A 241 15.76 -2.75 -8.52
CA PHE A 241 14.87 -2.64 -7.35
C PHE A 241 15.19 -3.79 -6.38
N VAL A 242 14.79 -3.62 -5.15
CA VAL A 242 14.81 -4.68 -4.14
C VAL A 242 13.47 -4.73 -3.45
N TYR A 243 12.93 -5.93 -3.24
CA TYR A 243 11.78 -6.14 -2.36
C TYR A 243 12.26 -6.72 -1.03
N ILE A 244 11.99 -6.01 0.04
CA ILE A 244 12.32 -6.42 1.41
C ILE A 244 11.02 -6.86 2.08
N LYS A 245 10.97 -8.10 2.57
CA LYS A 245 9.80 -8.65 3.27
C LYS A 245 10.04 -8.74 4.77
N VAL A 246 8.98 -8.63 5.54
CA VAL A 246 9.01 -8.89 6.99
C VAL A 246 9.55 -10.31 7.20
N PRO A 247 10.56 -10.52 8.10
CA PRO A 247 11.24 -11.81 8.29
C PRO A 247 10.38 -12.81 9.07
N THR A 248 9.13 -12.95 8.65
CA THR A 248 8.14 -13.88 9.20
C THR A 248 7.67 -14.80 8.08
N ALA A 249 7.53 -16.10 8.39
CA ALA A 249 7.02 -17.05 7.41
C ALA A 249 5.61 -16.65 6.93
N ASN A 250 5.42 -16.65 5.62
CA ASN A 250 4.12 -16.43 5.03
C ASN A 250 3.24 -17.67 5.23
N ASN A 251 2.24 -17.55 6.10
CA ASN A 251 1.29 -18.62 6.42
C ASN A 251 0.00 -18.53 5.59
N ILE A 252 -0.15 -17.52 4.76
CA ILE A 252 -1.31 -17.36 3.85
C ILE A 252 -1.03 -18.05 2.52
N ASP A 253 0.16 -17.83 1.99
CA ASP A 253 0.63 -18.46 0.76
C ASP A 253 2.14 -18.75 0.90
N THR A 254 2.44 -20.00 1.20
CA THR A 254 3.82 -20.44 1.44
C THR A 254 4.72 -20.38 0.21
N GLY A 255 4.13 -20.36 -0.99
CA GLY A 255 4.85 -20.23 -2.26
C GLY A 255 5.04 -18.79 -2.73
N SER A 256 4.42 -17.81 -2.06
CA SER A 256 4.50 -16.40 -2.48
C SER A 256 5.85 -15.77 -2.10
N PRO A 257 6.46 -14.94 -2.97
CA PRO A 257 7.63 -14.14 -2.63
C PRO A 257 7.32 -13.00 -1.65
N LEU A 258 6.02 -12.70 -1.45
CA LEU A 258 5.55 -11.60 -0.61
C LEU A 258 5.61 -11.97 0.87
N GLY A 259 5.86 -10.95 1.71
CA GLY A 259 5.80 -11.08 3.16
C GLY A 259 4.40 -10.84 3.73
N VAL A 260 4.25 -10.99 5.03
CA VAL A 260 3.01 -10.79 5.77
C VAL A 260 3.17 -9.66 6.80
N ALA A 261 2.09 -8.87 7.01
CA ALA A 261 2.10 -7.79 7.99
C ALA A 261 2.49 -8.29 9.39
N VAL A 262 3.15 -7.46 10.17
CA VAL A 262 3.60 -7.81 11.54
C VAL A 262 2.43 -8.25 12.44
N PHE A 263 1.22 -7.75 12.18
CA PHE A 263 -0.01 -8.10 12.89
C PHE A 263 -0.88 -9.13 12.16
N SER A 264 -0.41 -9.70 11.04
CA SER A 264 -1.21 -10.61 10.18
C SER A 264 -1.83 -11.79 10.94
N ARG A 265 -1.12 -12.33 11.93
CA ARG A 265 -1.58 -13.47 12.75
C ARG A 265 -2.53 -13.07 13.88
N ALA A 266 -2.71 -11.78 14.12
CA ALA A 266 -3.59 -11.24 15.15
C ALA A 266 -4.88 -10.61 14.57
N VAL A 267 -5.15 -10.76 13.28
CA VAL A 267 -6.31 -10.13 12.60
C VAL A 267 -7.62 -10.47 13.31
N ASP A 268 -7.88 -11.75 13.59
CA ASP A 268 -9.11 -12.18 14.24
C ASP A 268 -9.23 -11.66 15.68
N VAL A 269 -8.10 -11.60 16.41
CA VAL A 269 -8.06 -11.06 17.77
C VAL A 269 -8.34 -9.55 17.75
N ILE A 270 -7.77 -8.81 16.80
CA ILE A 270 -8.02 -7.37 16.62
C ILE A 270 -9.51 -7.13 16.30
N GLU A 271 -10.08 -7.92 15.40
CA GLU A 271 -11.51 -7.83 15.06
C GLU A 271 -12.41 -8.04 16.29
N GLN A 272 -12.13 -9.10 17.08
CA GLN A 272 -12.88 -9.38 18.29
C GLN A 272 -12.71 -8.28 19.35
N THR A 273 -11.50 -7.75 19.49
CA THR A 273 -11.21 -6.63 20.41
C THR A 273 -12.02 -5.38 20.03
N ASP A 274 -12.02 -5.00 18.75
CA ASP A 274 -12.81 -3.87 18.24
C ASP A 274 -14.32 -4.05 18.52
N LYS A 275 -14.84 -5.27 18.28
CA LYS A 275 -16.25 -5.61 18.53
C LYS A 275 -16.60 -5.52 20.01
N GLN A 276 -15.74 -6.05 20.90
CA GLN A 276 -15.96 -5.99 22.34
C GLN A 276 -15.89 -4.55 22.86
N TYR A 277 -14.96 -3.76 22.37
CA TYR A 277 -14.88 -2.35 22.72
C TYR A 277 -16.17 -1.59 22.31
N GLY A 278 -16.67 -1.85 21.10
CA GLY A 278 -17.96 -1.28 20.66
C GLY A 278 -19.13 -1.67 21.57
N ARG A 279 -19.17 -2.94 22.07
CA ARG A 279 -20.19 -3.41 23.05
C ARG A 279 -20.08 -2.67 24.36
N ILE A 280 -18.87 -2.52 24.91
CA ILE A 280 -18.63 -1.78 26.17
C ILE A 280 -19.16 -0.35 26.03
N LEU A 281 -18.83 0.35 24.93
CA LEU A 281 -19.32 1.71 24.69
C LEU A 281 -20.85 1.78 24.60
N TRP A 282 -21.47 0.74 23.99
CA TRP A 282 -22.93 0.67 23.92
C TRP A 282 -23.56 0.43 25.29
N GLU A 283 -23.00 -0.48 26.10
CA GLU A 283 -23.46 -0.78 27.46
C GLU A 283 -23.40 0.45 28.36
N TYR A 284 -22.31 1.24 28.30
CA TYR A 284 -22.22 2.51 29.04
C TYR A 284 -23.34 3.47 28.64
N LYS A 285 -23.57 3.67 27.36
CA LYS A 285 -24.66 4.54 26.87
C LYS A 285 -26.06 4.04 27.25
N ALA A 286 -26.27 2.74 27.22
CA ALA A 286 -27.53 2.14 27.61
C ALA A 286 -27.79 2.29 29.12
N THR A 287 -26.73 2.18 29.95
CA THR A 287 -26.82 2.37 31.40
C THR A 287 -27.10 3.84 31.76
N GLU A 288 -26.49 4.80 31.07
CA GLU A 288 -26.78 6.24 31.25
C GLU A 288 -28.26 6.53 30.97
N ALA A 289 -28.86 5.92 29.91
CA ALA A 289 -30.26 6.06 29.60
C ALA A 289 -31.19 5.39 30.64
N GLY A 290 -30.70 4.34 31.33
CA GLY A 290 -31.44 3.64 32.38
C GLY A 290 -31.50 4.39 33.71
N ILE A 291 -30.53 5.25 34.02
CA ILE A 291 -30.50 6.04 35.25
C ILE A 291 -31.57 7.15 35.28
N ASN A 292 -32.13 7.54 34.15
CA ASN A 292 -33.21 8.51 34.02
C ASN A 292 -34.62 7.89 34.09
N ALA A 293 -34.79 6.66 34.53
CA ALA A 293 -36.11 6.08 34.79
C ALA A 293 -36.67 6.68 36.08
N ASP A 294 -37.87 7.23 35.98
CA ASP A 294 -38.59 7.86 37.11
C ASP A 294 -38.74 6.88 38.27
N GLU A 295 -38.39 7.31 39.49
CA GLU A 295 -38.53 6.54 40.73
C GLU A 295 -39.95 5.96 40.93
N SER A 296 -40.98 6.56 40.35
CA SER A 296 -42.36 6.07 40.34
C SER A 296 -42.50 4.72 39.63
N LEU A 297 -41.68 4.41 38.63
CA LEU A 297 -41.70 3.13 37.91
C LEU A 297 -41.20 1.95 38.78
N PHE A 298 -40.30 2.22 39.70
CA PHE A 298 -39.79 1.20 40.63
C PHE A 298 -40.78 0.91 41.78
N LYS A 299 -41.63 1.89 42.15
CA LYS A 299 -42.66 1.70 43.19
C LYS A 299 -43.85 0.84 42.71
N LEU A 300 -44.14 0.82 41.42
CA LEU A 300 -45.21 -0.01 40.84
C LEU A 300 -44.87 -1.50 40.78
N SER A 301 -43.60 -1.87 40.79
CA SER A 301 -43.15 -3.28 40.75
C SER A 301 -43.21 -3.97 42.12
N LEU A 302 -43.28 -3.25 43.24
CA LEU A 302 -43.31 -3.79 44.58
C LEU A 302 -44.71 -4.08 45.14
N ILE A 303 -45.78 -3.75 44.40
CA ILE A 303 -47.18 -3.93 44.86
C ILE A 303 -47.83 -5.24 44.36
N HIS A 304 -47.11 -6.06 43.59
CA HIS A 304 -47.60 -7.33 43.05
C HIS A 304 -46.75 -8.58 43.48
N ILE A 305 -46.27 -8.61 44.73
CA ILE A 305 -45.77 -9.84 45.37
C ILE A 305 -46.64 -10.12 46.60
#